data_a59c2aced68a3e4daf2d95ea29a9044f
#
_entry.id   a59c2aced68a3e4daf2d95ea29a9044f
#
_cell.length_a   1.000
_cell.length_b   1.000
_cell.length_c   1.000
_cell.angle_alpha   90.00
_cell.angle_beta   90.00
_cell.angle_gamma   90.00
#
_symmetry.space_group_name_H-M   'P 1'
#
loop_
_entity.id
_entity.type
_entity.pdbx_description
1 polymer ?
#
loop_
_entity_poly.entity_id
_entity_poly.type
_entity_poly.pdbx_seq_one_letter_code
_entity_poly.pdbx_strand_id
1 'polypeptide(L)'
;FLGGFTAVCVTDFIQGMLMLVGILAVPLFAYHFLTTGGTTLSAGLEASGADSANFLNLMKNGDGSNNIISVISGLGWGLGYFGMPHILVRFMAVRDEKEMTKSKATAISWVALSLGFAVFIGILGRAYLPELVNGNNEKVFIEMIKKVFTVEMRAPFIAGLFLCGILAAIMSTADSQLLVSAS
;
A
#
# COMPACT_ATOMS: atom_id res chain seq x y z
N PHE A 1 16.60 14.38 14.69
CA PHE A 1 17.14 15.74 14.82
C PHE A 1 18.68 15.79 14.75
N LEU A 2 19.42 14.86 15.37
CA LEU A 2 20.89 14.89 15.40
C LEU A 2 21.57 14.49 14.08
N GLY A 3 20.88 13.84 13.16
CA GLY A 3 21.46 13.34 11.90
C GLY A 3 21.14 14.16 10.66
N GLY A 4 20.26 15.14 10.74
CA GLY A 4 19.85 15.99 9.62
C GLY A 4 19.24 15.23 8.45
N PHE A 5 19.21 15.83 7.27
CA PHE A 5 18.59 15.31 6.04
C PHE A 5 19.14 13.92 5.63
N THR A 6 20.46 13.70 5.73
CA THR A 6 21.07 12.43 5.34
C THR A 6 20.60 11.25 6.20
N ALA A 7 20.48 11.47 7.51
CA ALA A 7 19.99 10.43 8.41
C ALA A 7 18.52 10.06 8.11
N VAL A 8 17.68 11.06 7.87
CA VAL A 8 16.28 10.85 7.47
C VAL A 8 16.21 10.06 6.17
N CYS A 9 17.02 10.36 5.16
CA CYS A 9 17.06 9.62 3.91
C CYS A 9 17.45 8.14 4.10
N VAL A 10 18.43 7.86 4.98
CA VAL A 10 18.86 6.47 5.26
C VAL A 10 17.78 5.69 6.01
N THR A 11 17.18 6.30 7.03
CA THR A 11 16.08 5.66 7.78
C THR A 11 14.87 5.42 6.88
N ASP A 12 14.48 6.39 6.07
CA ASP A 12 13.39 6.27 5.10
C ASP A 12 13.63 5.15 4.09
N PHE A 13 14.88 4.98 3.63
CA PHE A 13 15.23 3.90 2.72
C PHE A 13 15.02 2.52 3.37
N ILE A 14 15.50 2.31 4.60
CA ILE A 14 15.34 1.05 5.33
C ILE A 14 13.86 0.77 5.62
N GLN A 15 13.13 1.77 6.07
CA GLN A 15 11.70 1.69 6.33
C GLN A 15 10.92 1.40 5.05
N GLY A 16 11.27 2.06 3.95
CA GLY A 16 10.67 1.83 2.64
C GLY A 16 10.89 0.40 2.15
N MET A 17 12.08 -0.17 2.32
CA MET A 17 12.36 -1.57 1.98
C MET A 17 11.50 -2.53 2.79
N LEU A 18 11.35 -2.31 4.10
CA LEU A 18 10.49 -3.12 4.95
C LEU A 18 9.03 -3.06 4.50
N MET A 19 8.54 -1.86 4.17
CA MET A 19 7.20 -1.65 3.63
C MET A 19 6.99 -2.41 2.31
N LEU A 20 7.96 -2.29 1.40
CA LEU A 20 7.87 -2.96 0.09
C LEU A 20 7.78 -4.47 0.25
N VAL A 21 8.64 -5.05 1.09
CA VAL A 21 8.60 -6.49 1.38
C VAL A 21 7.24 -6.89 1.95
N GLY A 22 6.67 -6.10 2.86
CA GLY A 22 5.35 -6.35 3.42
C GLY A 22 4.23 -6.32 2.39
N ILE A 23 4.18 -5.26 1.57
CA ILE A 23 3.15 -5.09 0.53
C ILE A 23 3.23 -6.20 -0.53
N LEU A 24 4.42 -6.71 -0.83
CA LEU A 24 4.60 -7.81 -1.78
C LEU A 24 4.32 -9.18 -1.16
N ALA A 25 4.90 -9.47 0.00
CA ALA A 25 4.84 -10.80 0.62
C ALA A 25 3.44 -11.15 1.13
N VAL A 26 2.81 -10.24 1.87
CA VAL A 26 1.51 -10.50 2.52
C VAL A 26 0.44 -10.97 1.54
N PRO A 27 0.16 -10.28 0.42
CA PRO A 27 -0.87 -10.73 -0.51
C PRO A 27 -0.47 -12.00 -1.28
N LEU A 28 0.82 -12.22 -1.53
CA LEU A 28 1.26 -13.47 -2.17
C LEU A 28 1.02 -14.68 -1.28
N PHE A 29 1.33 -14.59 0.01
CA PHE A 29 1.00 -15.63 0.97
C PHE A 29 -0.51 -15.81 1.15
N ALA A 30 -1.26 -14.71 1.25
CA ALA A 30 -2.72 -14.77 1.35
C ALA A 30 -3.35 -15.43 0.12
N TYR A 31 -2.86 -15.13 -1.08
CA TYR A 31 -3.30 -15.78 -2.31
C TYR A 31 -2.96 -17.27 -2.32
N HIS A 32 -1.76 -17.63 -1.88
CA HIS A 32 -1.35 -19.03 -1.77
C HIS A 32 -2.27 -19.81 -0.82
N PHE A 33 -2.57 -19.27 0.36
CA PHE A 33 -3.48 -19.93 1.31
C PHE A 33 -4.93 -20.00 0.82
N LEU A 34 -5.40 -18.96 0.13
CA LEU A 34 -6.74 -18.98 -0.49
C LEU A 34 -6.87 -20.13 -1.50
N THR A 35 -5.87 -20.27 -2.38
CA THR A 35 -5.88 -21.31 -3.42
C THR A 35 -5.64 -22.70 -2.86
N THR A 36 -4.77 -22.85 -1.87
CA THR A 36 -4.53 -24.14 -1.20
C THR A 36 -5.77 -24.60 -0.40
N GLY A 37 -6.56 -23.65 0.11
CA GLY A 37 -7.86 -23.92 0.72
C GLY A 37 -8.96 -24.34 -0.26
N GLY A 38 -8.65 -24.47 -1.55
CA GLY A 38 -9.58 -24.90 -2.59
C GLY A 38 -10.53 -23.81 -3.10
N THR A 39 -10.33 -22.55 -2.70
CA THR A 39 -11.15 -21.42 -3.11
C THR A 39 -10.43 -20.61 -4.19
N THR A 40 -11.09 -20.41 -5.34
CA THR A 40 -10.58 -19.49 -6.36
C THR A 40 -10.89 -18.04 -5.99
N LEU A 41 -10.12 -17.09 -6.52
CA LEU A 41 -10.33 -15.67 -6.26
C LEU A 41 -11.75 -15.23 -6.65
N SER A 42 -12.25 -15.71 -7.80
CA SER A 42 -13.63 -15.43 -8.25
C SER A 42 -14.69 -15.99 -7.30
N ALA A 43 -14.54 -17.24 -6.87
CA ALA A 43 -15.44 -17.85 -5.91
C ALA A 43 -15.44 -17.15 -4.55
N GLY A 44 -14.26 -16.68 -4.08
CA GLY A 44 -14.14 -15.88 -2.86
C GLY A 44 -14.83 -14.52 -2.98
N LEU A 45 -14.73 -13.85 -4.13
CA LEU A 45 -15.42 -12.59 -4.40
C LEU A 45 -16.96 -12.79 -4.45
N GLU A 46 -17.44 -13.81 -5.12
CA GLU A 46 -18.87 -14.14 -5.17
C GLU A 46 -19.43 -14.46 -3.77
N ALA A 47 -18.70 -15.25 -2.98
CA ALA A 47 -19.07 -15.57 -1.59
C ALA A 47 -19.13 -14.32 -0.70
N SER A 48 -18.35 -13.28 -0.99
CA SER A 48 -18.40 -11.99 -0.29
C SER A 48 -19.54 -11.06 -0.73
N GLY A 49 -20.40 -11.51 -1.65
CA GLY A 49 -21.48 -10.71 -2.23
C GLY A 49 -21.01 -9.64 -3.21
N ALA A 50 -19.77 -9.73 -3.70
CA ALA A 50 -19.28 -8.85 -4.76
C ALA A 50 -19.76 -9.40 -6.11
N ASP A 51 -20.51 -8.59 -6.86
CA ASP A 51 -20.74 -8.87 -8.27
C ASP A 51 -19.41 -8.74 -9.01
N SER A 52 -18.79 -9.87 -9.36
CA SER A 52 -17.46 -9.93 -9.93
C SER A 52 -17.32 -9.09 -11.21
N ALA A 53 -18.38 -8.94 -11.98
CA ALA A 53 -18.39 -8.16 -13.22
C ALA A 53 -18.33 -6.64 -12.97
N ASN A 54 -19.03 -6.14 -11.95
CA ASN A 54 -19.06 -4.72 -11.62
C ASN A 54 -17.93 -4.33 -10.65
N PHE A 55 -17.52 -5.21 -9.73
CA PHE A 55 -16.48 -4.97 -8.75
C PHE A 55 -15.10 -4.68 -9.37
N LEU A 56 -14.77 -5.35 -10.48
CA LEU A 56 -13.52 -5.14 -11.22
C LEU A 56 -13.61 -4.02 -12.27
N ASN A 57 -14.78 -3.41 -12.44
CA ASN A 57 -14.98 -2.35 -13.42
C ASN A 57 -14.72 -0.98 -12.78
N LEU A 58 -13.61 -0.33 -13.14
CA LEU A 58 -13.21 1.00 -12.63
C LEU A 58 -14.24 2.11 -12.91
N MET A 59 -15.06 1.96 -13.94
CA MET A 59 -16.05 2.97 -14.34
C MET A 59 -17.41 2.78 -13.68
N LYS A 60 -17.59 1.69 -12.93
CA LYS A 60 -18.86 1.37 -12.26
C LYS A 60 -18.66 1.18 -10.77
N ASN A 61 -19.63 1.60 -9.99
CA ASN A 61 -19.76 1.25 -8.58
C ASN A 61 -20.30 -0.18 -8.43
N GLY A 62 -20.21 -0.75 -7.22
CA GLY A 62 -20.76 -2.08 -6.93
C GLY A 62 -22.28 -2.22 -7.13
N ASP A 63 -23.00 -1.09 -7.17
CA ASP A 63 -24.45 -1.01 -7.49
C ASP A 63 -24.75 -0.86 -9.00
N GLY A 64 -23.70 -0.86 -9.84
CA GLY A 64 -23.81 -0.68 -11.29
C GLY A 64 -23.92 0.78 -11.76
N SER A 65 -23.96 1.76 -10.85
CA SER A 65 -23.96 3.17 -11.19
C SER A 65 -22.59 3.65 -11.71
N ASN A 66 -22.56 4.77 -12.44
CA ASN A 66 -21.34 5.32 -13.00
C ASN A 66 -20.44 5.95 -11.91
N ASN A 67 -19.17 5.55 -11.88
CA ASN A 67 -18.16 5.98 -10.90
C ASN A 67 -17.27 7.15 -11.39
N ILE A 68 -17.70 7.86 -12.43
CA ILE A 68 -16.87 8.90 -13.10
C ILE A 68 -16.46 10.00 -12.12
N ILE A 69 -17.37 10.45 -11.26
CA ILE A 69 -17.08 11.51 -10.28
C ILE A 69 -16.00 11.10 -9.30
N SER A 70 -16.05 9.88 -8.78
CA SER A 70 -15.03 9.36 -7.86
C SER A 70 -13.67 9.19 -8.54
N VAL A 71 -13.67 8.77 -9.81
CA VAL A 71 -12.44 8.65 -10.62
C VAL A 71 -11.80 10.03 -10.82
N ILE A 72 -12.59 11.04 -11.21
CA ILE A 72 -12.10 12.42 -11.40
C ILE A 72 -11.61 13.00 -10.07
N SER A 73 -12.32 12.77 -8.96
CA SER A 73 -11.92 13.20 -7.62
C SER A 73 -10.60 12.55 -7.19
N GLY A 74 -10.43 11.26 -7.46
CA GLY A 74 -9.19 10.53 -7.20
C GLY A 74 -8.00 11.07 -8.01
N LEU A 75 -8.21 11.43 -9.27
CA LEU A 75 -7.18 12.07 -10.10
C LEU A 75 -6.82 13.47 -9.59
N GLY A 76 -7.80 14.23 -9.09
CA GLY A 76 -7.58 15.56 -8.51
C GLY A 76 -6.67 15.52 -7.28
N TRP A 77 -6.69 14.43 -6.50
CA TRP A 77 -5.81 14.25 -5.35
C TRP A 77 -4.32 14.22 -5.74
N GLY A 78 -4.00 13.66 -6.90
CA GLY A 78 -2.64 13.64 -7.45
C GLY A 78 -2.05 15.04 -7.66
N LEU A 79 -2.88 16.05 -7.97
CA LEU A 79 -2.42 17.43 -8.15
C LEU A 79 -1.88 18.05 -6.86
N GLY A 80 -2.39 17.66 -5.69
CA GLY A 80 -1.92 18.14 -4.40
C GLY A 80 -0.48 17.72 -4.08
N TYR A 81 -0.01 16.60 -4.62
CA TYR A 81 1.34 16.12 -4.40
C TYR A 81 2.44 17.07 -4.93
N PHE A 82 2.16 17.83 -5.99
CA PHE A 82 3.13 18.78 -6.54
C PHE A 82 3.45 19.95 -5.61
N GLY A 83 2.58 20.24 -4.66
CA GLY A 83 2.77 21.33 -3.69
C GLY A 83 3.31 20.89 -2.33
N MET A 84 3.60 19.61 -2.11
CA MET A 84 4.03 19.12 -0.80
C MET A 84 5.51 19.43 -0.51
N PRO A 85 5.83 20.25 0.52
CA PRO A 85 7.18 20.73 0.78
C PRO A 85 8.21 19.60 1.00
N HIS A 86 7.83 18.53 1.71
CA HIS A 86 8.71 17.40 1.99
C HIS A 86 9.08 16.59 0.72
N ILE A 87 8.28 16.69 -0.33
CA ILE A 87 8.60 16.12 -1.65
C ILE A 87 9.53 17.05 -2.41
N LEU A 88 9.25 18.36 -2.40
CA LEU A 88 10.05 19.36 -3.11
C LEU A 88 11.49 19.41 -2.59
N VAL A 89 11.69 19.34 -1.28
CA VAL A 89 13.04 19.32 -0.66
C VAL A 89 13.88 18.15 -1.19
N ARG A 90 13.28 16.99 -1.42
CA ARG A 90 13.99 15.83 -1.97
C ARG A 90 14.44 16.04 -3.41
N PHE A 91 13.62 16.72 -4.24
CA PHE A 91 14.03 17.09 -5.61
C PHE A 91 15.15 18.14 -5.60
N MET A 92 15.09 19.12 -4.69
CA MET A 92 16.12 20.16 -4.55
C MET A 92 17.47 19.61 -4.07
N ALA A 93 17.47 18.48 -3.35
CA ALA A 93 18.68 17.84 -2.84
C ALA A 93 19.40 16.99 -3.88
N VAL A 94 18.84 16.80 -5.07
CA VAL A 94 19.50 16.02 -6.15
C VAL A 94 20.66 16.82 -6.74
N ARG A 95 21.79 16.15 -6.86
CA ARG A 95 23.09 16.78 -7.20
C ARG A 95 23.27 17.08 -8.70
N ASP A 96 22.71 16.22 -9.57
CA ASP A 96 22.95 16.26 -11.02
C ASP A 96 21.70 15.83 -11.80
N GLU A 97 21.51 16.33 -13.04
CA GLU A 97 20.40 15.99 -13.92
C GLU A 97 20.33 14.48 -14.27
N LYS A 98 21.49 13.83 -14.39
CA LYS A 98 21.56 12.39 -14.66
C LYS A 98 21.05 11.55 -13.48
N GLU A 99 21.36 11.99 -12.27
CA GLU A 99 20.85 11.37 -11.04
C GLU A 99 19.34 11.61 -10.89
N MET A 100 18.85 12.77 -11.28
CA MET A 100 17.43 13.09 -11.31
C MET A 100 16.65 12.13 -12.22
N THR A 101 17.18 11.82 -13.40
CA THR A 101 16.55 10.87 -14.33
C THR A 101 16.47 9.46 -13.76
N LYS A 102 17.53 9.00 -13.10
CA LYS A 102 17.55 7.68 -12.41
C LYS A 102 16.58 7.65 -11.23
N SER A 103 16.59 8.70 -10.41
CA SER A 103 15.67 8.85 -9.27
C SER A 103 14.21 8.81 -9.73
N LYS A 104 13.88 9.53 -10.80
CA LYS A 104 12.54 9.52 -11.40
C LYS A 104 12.12 8.11 -11.84
N ALA A 105 12.99 7.38 -12.56
CA ALA A 105 12.69 6.03 -13.01
C ALA A 105 12.46 5.07 -11.84
N THR A 106 13.30 5.15 -10.80
CA THR A 106 13.16 4.37 -9.57
C THR A 106 11.86 4.70 -8.84
N ALA A 107 11.52 5.99 -8.71
CA ALA A 107 10.29 6.42 -8.05
C ALA A 107 9.04 5.93 -8.79
N ILE A 108 9.02 6.05 -10.13
CA ILE A 108 7.88 5.60 -10.94
C ILE A 108 7.69 4.08 -10.82
N SER A 109 8.78 3.29 -10.92
CA SER A 109 8.68 1.83 -10.77
C SER A 109 8.26 1.42 -9.36
N TRP A 110 8.76 2.10 -8.32
CA TRP A 110 8.35 1.89 -6.95
C TRP A 110 6.86 2.15 -6.75
N VAL A 111 6.38 3.30 -7.21
CA VAL A 111 4.97 3.69 -7.08
C VAL A 111 4.07 2.73 -7.86
N ALA A 112 4.42 2.40 -9.09
CA ALA A 112 3.64 1.46 -9.91
C ALA A 112 3.52 0.09 -9.24
N LEU A 113 4.64 -0.43 -8.70
CA LEU A 113 4.67 -1.70 -7.99
C LEU A 113 3.83 -1.64 -6.71
N SER A 114 4.03 -0.63 -5.87
CA SER A 114 3.34 -0.47 -4.59
C SER A 114 1.83 -0.29 -4.77
N LEU A 115 1.40 0.57 -5.70
CA LEU A 115 -0.01 0.78 -5.97
C LEU A 115 -0.67 -0.45 -6.60
N GLY A 116 0.02 -1.15 -7.51
CA GLY A 116 -0.49 -2.38 -8.09
C GLY A 116 -0.77 -3.44 -7.01
N PHE A 117 0.17 -3.64 -6.09
CA PHE A 117 -0.02 -4.57 -4.97
C PHE A 117 -1.02 -4.07 -3.94
N ALA A 118 -1.14 -2.76 -3.71
CA ALA A 118 -2.18 -2.20 -2.83
C ALA A 118 -3.59 -2.49 -3.37
N VAL A 119 -3.81 -2.33 -4.68
CA VAL A 119 -5.07 -2.72 -5.33
C VAL A 119 -5.31 -4.23 -5.21
N PHE A 120 -4.27 -5.04 -5.43
CA PHE A 120 -4.35 -6.49 -5.27
C PHE A 120 -4.70 -6.90 -3.83
N ILE A 121 -4.13 -6.24 -2.82
CA ILE A 121 -4.51 -6.43 -1.40
C ILE A 121 -5.99 -6.14 -1.17
N GLY A 122 -6.52 -5.08 -1.77
CA GLY A 122 -7.95 -4.74 -1.66
C GLY A 122 -8.86 -5.82 -2.25
N ILE A 123 -8.55 -6.29 -3.46
CA ILE A 123 -9.30 -7.34 -4.15
C ILE A 123 -9.22 -8.66 -3.38
N LEU A 124 -8.00 -9.05 -3.00
CA LEU A 124 -7.75 -10.28 -2.27
C LEU A 124 -8.34 -10.25 -0.86
N GLY A 125 -8.27 -9.09 -0.19
CA GLY A 125 -8.86 -8.90 1.13
C GLY A 125 -10.37 -9.14 1.12
N ARG A 126 -11.06 -8.72 0.08
CA ARG A 126 -12.49 -8.99 -0.08
C ARG A 126 -12.80 -10.48 -0.23
N ALA A 127 -11.97 -11.20 -1.00
CA ALA A 127 -12.15 -12.64 -1.22
C ALA A 127 -11.71 -13.51 -0.01
N TYR A 128 -10.66 -13.09 0.69
CA TYR A 128 -10.04 -13.85 1.78
C TYR A 128 -10.62 -13.54 3.16
N LEU A 129 -11.19 -12.34 3.33
CA LEU A 129 -11.74 -11.81 4.59
C LEU A 129 -13.17 -11.26 4.39
N PRO A 130 -14.15 -12.09 4.01
CA PRO A 130 -15.52 -11.63 3.72
C PRO A 130 -16.19 -10.96 4.93
N GLU A 131 -15.76 -11.27 6.14
CA GLU A 131 -16.25 -10.70 7.41
C GLU A 131 -15.98 -9.19 7.56
N LEU A 132 -14.95 -8.65 6.88
CA LEU A 132 -14.60 -7.22 6.96
C LEU A 132 -15.49 -6.31 6.11
N VAL A 133 -16.35 -6.87 5.27
CA VAL A 133 -17.22 -6.13 4.34
C VAL A 133 -18.17 -5.15 5.06
N ASN A 134 -18.46 -5.38 6.34
CA ASN A 134 -19.47 -4.64 7.10
C ASN A 134 -18.92 -3.53 8.02
N GLY A 135 -17.73 -2.95 7.77
CA GLY A 135 -17.37 -1.72 8.47
C GLY A 135 -15.90 -1.50 8.87
N ASN A 136 -14.98 -2.42 8.59
CA ASN A 136 -13.57 -2.27 8.94
C ASN A 136 -12.62 -2.43 7.75
N ASN A 137 -13.01 -1.94 6.58
CA ASN A 137 -12.26 -2.07 5.32
C ASN A 137 -10.83 -1.50 5.42
N GLU A 138 -10.63 -0.48 6.25
CA GLU A 138 -9.31 0.14 6.48
C GLU A 138 -8.32 -0.81 7.17
N LYS A 139 -8.80 -1.83 7.88
CA LYS A 139 -7.96 -2.81 8.57
C LYS A 139 -7.60 -4.03 7.73
N VAL A 140 -7.99 -4.08 6.46
CA VAL A 140 -7.83 -5.25 5.60
C VAL A 140 -6.40 -5.79 5.60
N PHE A 141 -5.39 -4.92 5.51
CA PHE A 141 -3.99 -5.33 5.50
C PHE A 141 -3.55 -5.90 6.85
N ILE A 142 -3.96 -5.31 7.96
CA ILE A 142 -3.66 -5.77 9.32
C ILE A 142 -4.29 -7.14 9.58
N GLU A 143 -5.56 -7.31 9.23
CA GLU A 143 -6.27 -8.57 9.45
C GLU A 143 -5.74 -9.67 8.51
N MET A 144 -5.32 -9.31 7.28
CA MET A 144 -4.65 -10.23 6.38
C MET A 144 -3.31 -10.73 6.96
N ILE A 145 -2.48 -9.83 7.51
CA ILE A 145 -1.23 -10.20 8.20
C ILE A 145 -1.53 -11.16 9.36
N LYS A 146 -2.50 -10.83 10.20
CA LYS A 146 -2.87 -11.69 11.34
C LYS A 146 -3.33 -13.07 10.87
N LYS A 147 -4.26 -13.14 9.94
CA LYS A 147 -4.79 -14.41 9.44
C LYS A 147 -3.70 -15.26 8.81
N VAL A 148 -2.90 -14.71 7.90
CA VAL A 148 -1.84 -15.43 7.20
C VAL A 148 -0.75 -15.91 8.17
N PHE A 149 -0.15 -14.99 8.94
CA PHE A 149 1.06 -15.30 9.69
C PHE A 149 0.78 -15.83 11.11
N THR A 150 -0.32 -15.46 11.75
CA THR A 150 -0.63 -15.93 13.09
C THR A 150 -1.47 -17.20 13.08
N VAL A 151 -2.49 -17.27 12.19
CA VAL A 151 -3.42 -18.40 12.15
C VAL A 151 -2.90 -19.52 11.26
N GLU A 152 -2.64 -19.21 9.96
CA GLU A 152 -2.26 -20.24 8.98
C GLU A 152 -0.81 -20.70 9.15
N MET A 153 0.14 -19.81 9.23
CA MET A 153 1.57 -20.12 9.36
C MET A 153 2.01 -20.41 10.81
N ARG A 154 1.22 -20.02 11.80
CA ARG A 154 1.57 -20.10 13.23
C ARG A 154 2.90 -19.45 13.57
N ALA A 155 3.22 -18.35 12.91
CA ALA A 155 4.46 -17.61 13.05
C ALA A 155 4.19 -16.14 13.49
N PRO A 156 3.74 -15.91 14.74
CA PRO A 156 3.33 -14.58 15.22
C PRO A 156 4.47 -13.57 15.21
N PHE A 157 5.72 -14.01 15.31
CA PHE A 157 6.89 -13.14 15.19
C PHE A 157 6.97 -12.48 13.79
N ILE A 158 6.70 -13.24 12.75
CA ILE A 158 6.68 -12.73 11.36
C ILE A 158 5.51 -11.76 11.19
N ALA A 159 4.35 -12.05 11.78
CA ALA A 159 3.24 -11.10 11.78
C ALA A 159 3.64 -9.76 12.42
N GLY A 160 4.33 -9.79 13.58
CA GLY A 160 4.85 -8.61 14.24
C GLY A 160 5.82 -7.81 13.36
N LEU A 161 6.71 -8.48 12.64
CA LEU A 161 7.65 -7.85 11.72
C LEU A 161 6.91 -7.08 10.59
N PHE A 162 5.88 -7.68 9.98
CA PHE A 162 5.09 -7.00 8.96
C PHE A 162 4.22 -5.86 9.52
N LEU A 163 3.71 -5.98 10.75
CA LEU A 163 3.03 -4.89 11.43
C LEU A 163 3.98 -3.71 11.73
N CYS A 164 5.25 -3.98 12.04
CA CYS A 164 6.28 -2.94 12.12
C CYS A 164 6.47 -2.21 10.80
N GLY A 165 6.23 -2.83 9.65
CA GLY A 165 6.23 -2.16 8.35
C GLY A 165 5.20 -1.05 8.24
N ILE A 166 4.02 -1.20 8.86
CA ILE A 166 2.99 -0.15 8.92
C ILE A 166 3.47 1.02 9.78
N LEU A 167 4.08 0.75 10.94
CA LEU A 167 4.68 1.78 11.79
C LEU A 167 5.82 2.49 11.06
N ALA A 168 6.64 1.75 10.32
CA ALA A 168 7.72 2.31 9.51
C ALA A 168 7.19 3.32 8.48
N ALA A 169 6.04 3.04 7.84
CA ALA A 169 5.38 3.96 6.90
C ALA A 169 4.99 5.28 7.58
N ILE A 170 4.41 5.20 8.76
CA ILE A 170 3.99 6.37 9.54
C ILE A 170 5.21 7.18 9.98
N MET A 171 6.24 6.51 10.49
CA MET A 171 7.47 7.16 10.96
C MET A 171 8.22 7.86 9.83
N SER A 172 8.38 7.25 8.67
CA SER A 172 9.01 7.87 7.49
C SER A 172 8.33 9.18 7.08
N THR A 173 6.99 9.18 7.09
CA THR A 173 6.23 10.38 6.78
C THR A 173 6.38 11.46 7.86
N ALA A 174 6.31 11.06 9.14
CA ALA A 174 6.48 11.97 10.26
C ALA A 174 7.88 12.60 10.28
N ASP A 175 8.93 11.82 10.08
CA ASP A 175 10.31 12.28 10.04
C ASP A 175 10.54 13.32 8.92
N SER A 176 9.98 13.04 7.74
CA SER A 176 10.07 13.96 6.61
C SER A 176 9.35 15.29 6.85
N GLN A 177 8.17 15.24 7.50
CA GLN A 177 7.41 16.45 7.85
C GLN A 177 8.07 17.25 8.97
N LEU A 178 8.61 16.57 9.98
CA LEU A 178 9.36 17.20 11.06
C LEU A 178 10.63 17.89 10.55
N LEU A 179 11.33 17.27 9.61
CA LEU A 179 12.53 17.87 9.00
C LEU A 179 12.19 19.20 8.31
N VAL A 180 11.10 19.22 7.54
CA VAL A 180 10.67 20.44 6.83
C VAL A 180 10.19 21.52 7.80
N SER A 181 9.47 21.14 8.87
CA SER A 181 9.00 22.11 9.87
C SER A 181 10.11 22.65 10.77
N ALA A 182 11.25 21.96 10.85
CA ALA A 182 12.43 22.38 11.62
C ALA A 182 13.46 23.16 10.80
N SER A 183 13.33 23.23 9.47
CA SER A 183 14.21 23.96 8.56
C SER A 183 13.67 25.34 8.24
#